data_cb978181fd42cdbe6204397877b6f327
#
_entry.id   cb978181fd42cdbe6204397877b6f327
#
_cell.length_a   1.000
_cell.length_b   1.000
_cell.length_c   1.000
_cell.angle_alpha   90.00
_cell.angle_beta   90.00
_cell.angle_gamma   90.00
#
_symmetry.space_group_name_H-M   'P 1'
#
loop_
_entity.id
_entity.type
_entity.pdbx_description
1 polymer ?
#
loop_
_entity_poly.entity_id
_entity_poly.type
_entity_poly.pdbx_seq_one_letter_code
_entity_poly.pdbx_strand_id
1 'polypeptide(L)'
;MKRFLPVVVAFVPAAVFLGARGPAAVPASDSKMATPRYDKTGALVRPEGFERWTFVGANIGMSYSQEAQAGPGEFHNIYTQPEAYAAYAATGRFPEKTMFLLVVHEPAQKVSINKSGYFEGPMKGLAVSVKDREHSPEGWAFYSFDEGAKLAATAKAMPTAMCFDCHAKHADDDHVFVQFHPILRQARPRSP
;
A
#
# COMPACT_ATOMS: atom_id res chain seq x y z
N MET A 1 -11.63 2.98 -88.83
CA MET A 1 -12.12 2.36 -87.61
C MET A 1 -10.95 2.26 -86.63
N LYS A 2 -10.84 3.18 -85.61
CA LYS A 2 -9.81 3.18 -84.60
C LYS A 2 -10.35 2.50 -83.36
N ARG A 3 -9.74 1.36 -82.93
CA ARG A 3 -10.09 0.62 -81.76
C ARG A 3 -9.36 1.23 -80.52
N PHE A 4 -10.12 1.76 -79.57
CA PHE A 4 -9.57 2.15 -78.26
C PHE A 4 -9.58 0.95 -77.32
N LEU A 5 -8.41 0.60 -76.79
CA LEU A 5 -8.29 -0.34 -75.69
C LEU A 5 -8.49 0.40 -74.36
N PRO A 6 -9.28 -0.08 -73.40
CA PRO A 6 -9.34 0.51 -72.06
C PRO A 6 -8.14 0.05 -71.23
N VAL A 7 -7.47 1.05 -70.65
CA VAL A 7 -6.43 0.81 -69.61
C VAL A 7 -7.15 0.59 -68.28
N VAL A 8 -7.03 -0.64 -67.73
CA VAL A 8 -7.50 -0.95 -66.39
C VAL A 8 -6.39 -0.57 -65.38
N VAL A 9 -6.63 0.46 -64.61
CA VAL A 9 -5.73 0.82 -63.48
C VAL A 9 -6.17 0.02 -62.25
N ALA A 10 -5.36 -0.95 -61.85
CA ALA A 10 -5.60 -1.70 -60.63
C ALA A 10 -5.13 -0.86 -59.41
N PHE A 11 -6.08 -0.45 -58.60
CA PHE A 11 -5.79 0.13 -57.27
C PHE A 11 -5.47 -0.97 -56.29
N VAL A 12 -4.22 -1.02 -55.81
CA VAL A 12 -3.83 -1.88 -54.67
C VAL A 12 -3.99 -1.05 -53.40
N PRO A 13 -4.87 -1.42 -52.47
CA PRO A 13 -4.98 -0.71 -51.19
C PRO A 13 -3.74 -1.06 -50.31
N ALA A 14 -2.95 -0.09 -49.98
CA ALA A 14 -1.89 -0.21 -48.98
C ALA A 14 -2.56 -0.32 -47.58
N ALA A 15 -2.56 -1.51 -46.99
CA ALA A 15 -2.98 -1.70 -45.61
C ALA A 15 -1.91 -1.10 -44.67
N VAL A 16 -2.24 0.05 -44.07
CA VAL A 16 -1.42 0.65 -43.00
C VAL A 16 -1.71 -0.15 -41.72
N PHE A 17 -0.80 -1.03 -41.35
CA PHE A 17 -0.81 -1.66 -40.02
C PHE A 17 -0.42 -0.60 -38.98
N LEU A 18 -1.40 0.04 -38.33
CA LEU A 18 -1.17 0.73 -37.08
C LEU A 18 -0.87 -0.33 -36.00
N GLY A 19 0.40 -0.58 -35.75
CA GLY A 19 0.84 -1.39 -34.62
C GLY A 19 0.40 -0.70 -33.34
N ALA A 20 -0.61 -1.23 -32.66
CA ALA A 20 -0.97 -0.82 -31.30
C ALA A 20 0.24 -1.07 -30.38
N ARG A 21 0.98 0.01 -30.06
CA ARG A 21 1.94 -0.05 -28.96
C ARG A 21 1.15 -0.32 -27.69
N GLY A 22 1.28 -1.51 -27.13
CA GLY A 22 0.83 -1.80 -25.78
C GLY A 22 1.44 -0.79 -24.79
N PRO A 23 0.80 -0.56 -23.64
CA PRO A 23 1.34 0.36 -22.64
C PRO A 23 2.78 -0.07 -22.33
N ALA A 24 3.71 0.89 -22.42
CA ALA A 24 5.10 0.65 -22.07
C ALA A 24 5.14 0.16 -20.63
N ALA A 25 5.72 -1.01 -20.41
CA ALA A 25 5.96 -1.51 -19.06
C ALA A 25 6.81 -0.45 -18.34
N VAL A 26 6.29 0.08 -17.24
CA VAL A 26 7.08 0.94 -16.34
C VAL A 26 8.26 0.08 -15.90
N PRO A 27 9.51 0.53 -16.12
CA PRO A 27 10.66 -0.25 -15.71
C PRO A 27 10.54 -0.53 -14.20
N ALA A 28 10.63 -1.79 -13.82
CA ALA A 28 10.75 -2.17 -12.42
C ALA A 28 11.96 -1.41 -11.86
N SER A 29 11.74 -0.62 -10.82
CA SER A 29 12.83 0.05 -10.14
C SER A 29 13.77 -1.03 -9.59
N ASP A 30 15.03 -1.01 -10.00
CA ASP A 30 16.10 -1.83 -9.42
C ASP A 30 16.43 -1.39 -7.97
N SER A 31 15.52 -0.65 -7.31
CA SER A 31 15.69 -0.22 -5.94
C SER A 31 15.61 -1.44 -5.02
N LYS A 32 16.63 -1.58 -4.18
CA LYS A 32 16.62 -2.59 -3.12
C LYS A 32 15.53 -2.24 -2.12
N MET A 33 14.67 -3.21 -1.80
CA MET A 33 13.62 -3.02 -0.80
C MET A 33 14.21 -2.49 0.51
N ALA A 34 13.60 -1.43 1.05
CA ALA A 34 13.93 -0.92 2.37
C ALA A 34 13.70 -2.04 3.41
N THR A 35 14.68 -2.28 4.28
CA THR A 35 14.60 -3.33 5.31
C THR A 35 14.38 -2.71 6.69
N PRO A 36 13.65 -3.40 7.59
CA PRO A 36 13.55 -2.98 8.97
C PRO A 36 14.94 -2.91 9.61
N ARG A 37 15.17 -1.89 10.41
CA ARG A 37 16.41 -1.70 11.17
C ARG A 37 16.10 -1.79 12.65
N TYR A 38 16.92 -2.47 13.40
CA TYR A 38 16.76 -2.63 14.84
C TYR A 38 17.98 -2.03 15.56
N ASP A 39 17.73 -1.45 16.70
CA ASP A 39 18.81 -0.97 17.57
C ASP A 39 19.42 -2.13 18.39
N LYS A 40 20.41 -1.81 19.22
CA LYS A 40 21.13 -2.81 20.06
C LYS A 40 20.22 -3.51 21.07
N THR A 41 19.06 -2.97 21.36
CA THR A 41 18.06 -3.54 22.29
C THR A 41 17.01 -4.39 21.57
N GLY A 42 17.06 -4.50 20.24
CA GLY A 42 16.07 -5.15 19.41
C GLY A 42 14.83 -4.29 19.14
N ALA A 43 14.83 -3.01 19.51
CA ALA A 43 13.75 -2.10 19.17
C ALA A 43 13.82 -1.68 17.70
N LEU A 44 12.66 -1.65 17.01
CA LEU A 44 12.57 -1.19 15.63
C LEU A 44 12.90 0.30 15.56
N VAL A 45 13.84 0.66 14.70
CA VAL A 45 14.11 2.07 14.36
C VAL A 45 13.00 2.57 13.45
N ARG A 46 12.45 3.73 13.74
CA ARG A 46 11.35 4.32 12.96
C ARG A 46 11.74 4.40 11.48
N PRO A 47 10.93 3.82 10.57
CA PRO A 47 11.16 3.93 9.14
C PRO A 47 11.05 5.39 8.67
N GLU A 48 11.92 5.76 7.74
CA GLU A 48 11.94 7.07 7.10
C GLU A 48 11.74 6.95 5.59
N GLY A 49 11.31 8.03 4.95
CA GLY A 49 11.11 8.08 3.50
C GLY A 49 9.92 7.26 2.99
N PHE A 50 9.02 6.90 3.88
CA PHE A 50 7.80 6.14 3.55
C PHE A 50 6.81 6.95 2.69
N GLU A 51 6.99 8.24 2.58
CA GLU A 51 6.19 9.12 1.71
C GLU A 51 6.32 8.73 0.23
N ARG A 52 7.35 7.95 -0.10
CA ARG A 52 7.58 7.38 -1.44
C ARG A 52 7.11 5.94 -1.58
N TRP A 53 6.53 5.38 -0.52
CA TRP A 53 6.04 4.02 -0.54
C TRP A 53 4.68 3.90 -1.22
N THR A 54 4.30 2.69 -1.56
CA THR A 54 3.01 2.41 -2.17
C THR A 54 1.90 2.61 -1.16
N PHE A 55 1.01 3.56 -1.42
CA PHE A 55 -0.24 3.72 -0.68
C PHE A 55 -1.20 2.58 -1.06
N VAL A 56 -1.61 1.78 -0.09
CA VAL A 56 -2.47 0.62 -0.34
C VAL A 56 -3.92 0.81 0.06
N GLY A 57 -4.20 1.84 0.81
CA GLY A 57 -5.56 2.19 1.19
C GLY A 57 -5.64 3.08 2.41
N ALA A 58 -6.83 3.57 2.66
CA ALA A 58 -7.15 4.36 3.84
C ALA A 58 -8.50 3.93 4.42
N ASN A 59 -8.70 4.25 5.69
CA ASN A 59 -10.01 4.25 6.31
C ASN A 59 -10.16 5.51 7.18
N ILE A 60 -11.40 5.82 7.55
CA ILE A 60 -11.73 6.93 8.42
C ILE A 60 -12.63 6.43 9.54
N GLY A 61 -12.29 6.77 10.79
CA GLY A 61 -13.12 6.44 11.94
C GLY A 61 -13.29 4.94 12.21
N MET A 62 -12.40 4.09 11.67
CA MET A 62 -12.42 2.66 11.99
C MET A 62 -12.12 2.47 13.48
N SER A 63 -13.02 1.78 14.16
CA SER A 63 -12.90 1.49 15.59
C SER A 63 -13.20 0.02 15.86
N TYR A 64 -12.60 -0.52 16.90
CA TYR A 64 -12.91 -1.84 17.44
C TYR A 64 -14.00 -1.79 18.53
N SER A 65 -14.41 -0.58 18.94
CA SER A 65 -15.53 -0.38 19.84
C SER A 65 -16.85 -0.31 19.08
N GLN A 66 -17.92 -0.86 19.65
CA GLN A 66 -19.28 -0.68 19.12
C GLN A 66 -19.91 0.66 19.52
N GLU A 67 -19.25 1.41 20.38
CA GLU A 67 -19.72 2.73 20.78
C GLU A 67 -19.54 3.73 19.61
N ALA A 68 -20.59 4.53 19.39
CA ALA A 68 -20.53 5.58 18.39
C ALA A 68 -19.46 6.62 18.76
N GLN A 69 -18.55 6.88 17.82
CA GLN A 69 -17.56 7.94 17.99
C GLN A 69 -18.20 9.31 17.73
N ALA A 70 -17.82 10.31 18.52
CA ALA A 70 -18.18 11.69 18.25
C ALA A 70 -17.29 12.22 17.10
N GLY A 71 -17.92 12.60 15.98
CA GLY A 71 -17.21 13.12 14.82
C GLY A 71 -16.76 12.06 13.82
N PRO A 72 -15.91 12.43 12.83
CA PRO A 72 -15.52 11.57 11.72
C PRO A 72 -14.52 10.47 12.08
N GLY A 73 -13.87 10.60 13.27
CA GLY A 73 -12.73 9.80 13.63
C GLY A 73 -11.46 10.19 12.90
N GLU A 74 -10.41 9.41 13.03
CA GLU A 74 -9.09 9.65 12.47
C GLU A 74 -8.96 9.07 11.07
N PHE A 75 -8.11 9.66 10.25
CA PHE A 75 -7.67 9.08 8.99
C PHE A 75 -6.53 8.09 9.26
N HIS A 76 -6.67 6.91 8.73
CA HIS A 76 -5.68 5.84 8.79
C HIS A 76 -5.19 5.54 7.37
N ASN A 77 -3.98 5.95 7.04
CA ASN A 77 -3.36 5.70 5.75
C ASN A 77 -2.36 4.57 5.84
N ILE A 78 -2.45 3.61 4.95
CA ILE A 78 -1.61 2.43 4.96
C ILE A 78 -0.67 2.45 3.76
N TYR A 79 0.63 2.27 4.04
CA TYR A 79 1.70 2.22 3.05
C TYR A 79 2.50 0.93 3.18
N THR A 80 3.08 0.46 2.09
CA THR A 80 4.06 -0.63 2.07
C THR A 80 5.19 -0.32 1.09
N GLN A 81 6.34 -0.98 1.24
CA GLN A 81 7.45 -0.80 0.29
C GLN A 81 6.98 -1.14 -1.13
N PRO A 82 7.38 -0.37 -2.16
CA PRO A 82 7.03 -0.66 -3.55
C PRO A 82 7.41 -2.08 -3.99
N GLU A 83 8.56 -2.56 -3.54
CA GLU A 83 9.07 -3.89 -3.86
C GLU A 83 8.27 -5.01 -3.19
N ALA A 84 7.82 -4.79 -1.93
CA ALA A 84 6.93 -5.71 -1.24
C ALA A 84 5.56 -5.80 -1.93
N TYR A 85 5.02 -4.67 -2.35
CA TYR A 85 3.80 -4.62 -3.14
C TYR A 85 3.95 -5.35 -4.48
N ALA A 86 5.04 -5.10 -5.21
CA ALA A 86 5.31 -5.76 -6.49
C ALA A 86 5.46 -7.29 -6.33
N ALA A 87 6.17 -7.74 -5.29
CA ALA A 87 6.30 -9.15 -4.98
C ALA A 87 4.94 -9.80 -4.65
N TYR A 88 4.12 -9.12 -3.84
CA TYR A 88 2.76 -9.58 -3.55
C TYR A 88 1.90 -9.66 -4.81
N ALA A 89 1.95 -8.65 -5.67
CA ALA A 89 1.21 -8.64 -6.93
C ALA A 89 1.62 -9.77 -7.87
N ALA A 90 2.90 -10.15 -7.86
CA ALA A 90 3.41 -11.23 -8.69
C ALA A 90 3.14 -12.63 -8.13
N THR A 91 3.13 -12.79 -6.80
CA THR A 91 3.16 -14.11 -6.16
C THR A 91 1.97 -14.40 -5.24
N GLY A 92 1.21 -13.38 -4.85
CA GLY A 92 0.19 -13.46 -3.81
C GLY A 92 0.76 -13.61 -2.39
N ARG A 93 2.05 -13.33 -2.19
CA ARG A 93 2.72 -13.48 -0.89
C ARG A 93 3.59 -12.28 -0.56
N PHE A 94 3.52 -11.83 0.67
CA PHE A 94 4.43 -10.80 1.18
C PHE A 94 5.80 -11.43 1.49
N PRO A 95 6.91 -10.87 0.95
CA PRO A 95 8.25 -11.36 1.25
C PRO A 95 8.65 -11.07 2.71
N GLU A 96 9.71 -11.73 3.18
CA GLU A 96 10.37 -11.35 4.44
C GLU A 96 10.86 -9.89 4.37
N LYS A 97 10.89 -9.22 5.51
CA LYS A 97 11.22 -7.80 5.67
C LYS A 97 10.16 -6.84 5.09
N THR A 98 8.97 -7.34 4.73
CA THR A 98 7.82 -6.48 4.42
C THR A 98 7.44 -5.64 5.64
N MET A 99 7.20 -4.36 5.40
CA MET A 99 6.66 -3.43 6.39
C MET A 99 5.36 -2.83 5.88
N PHE A 100 4.34 -2.77 6.74
CA PHE A 100 3.19 -1.90 6.54
C PHE A 100 3.23 -0.78 7.57
N LEU A 101 3.07 0.45 7.10
CA LEU A 101 2.97 1.62 7.95
C LEU A 101 1.51 2.08 8.00
N LEU A 102 1.01 2.25 9.20
CA LEU A 102 -0.23 2.94 9.49
C LEU A 102 0.11 4.35 9.95
N VAL A 103 -0.20 5.33 9.11
CA VAL A 103 -0.04 6.75 9.42
C VAL A 103 -1.39 7.31 9.82
N VAL A 104 -1.47 7.83 11.03
CA VAL A 104 -2.71 8.36 11.61
C VAL A 104 -2.70 9.89 11.52
N HIS A 105 -3.77 10.46 10.96
CA HIS A 105 -3.97 11.90 10.90
C HIS A 105 -5.26 12.33 11.60
N GLU A 106 -5.22 13.48 12.24
CA GLU A 106 -6.42 14.13 12.74
C GLU A 106 -7.28 14.66 11.57
N PRO A 107 -8.61 14.63 11.70
CA PRO A 107 -9.47 15.23 10.69
C PRO A 107 -9.39 16.77 10.77
N ALA A 108 -9.20 17.42 9.63
CA ALA A 108 -9.26 18.87 9.48
C ALA A 108 -10.40 19.29 8.54
N GLN A 109 -10.94 20.49 8.72
CA GLN A 109 -12.03 21.01 7.91
C GLN A 109 -12.06 22.55 7.89
N LYS A 110 -12.89 23.12 7.00
CA LYS A 110 -13.19 24.55 6.92
C LYS A 110 -11.96 25.42 6.67
N VAL A 111 -11.05 24.93 5.82
CA VAL A 111 -9.88 25.68 5.36
C VAL A 111 -10.00 25.95 3.88
N SER A 112 -9.71 27.18 3.43
CA SER A 112 -9.73 27.59 2.02
C SER A 112 -11.09 27.32 1.35
N ILE A 113 -11.15 26.55 0.29
CA ILE A 113 -12.35 26.20 -0.47
C ILE A 113 -13.19 25.10 0.20
N ASN A 114 -12.66 24.42 1.21
CA ASN A 114 -13.37 23.37 1.91
C ASN A 114 -14.52 23.96 2.76
N LYS A 115 -15.75 23.72 2.36
CA LYS A 115 -16.97 24.19 3.06
C LYS A 115 -17.60 23.10 3.91
N SER A 116 -17.39 21.84 3.55
CA SER A 116 -17.90 20.66 4.25
C SER A 116 -16.97 19.47 4.02
N GLY A 117 -17.16 18.43 4.82
CA GLY A 117 -16.28 17.25 4.79
C GLY A 117 -14.95 17.49 5.49
N TYR A 118 -14.08 16.51 5.41
CA TYR A 118 -12.81 16.48 6.14
C TYR A 118 -11.67 16.10 5.20
N PHE A 119 -10.49 16.59 5.53
CA PHE A 119 -9.22 16.21 4.93
C PHE A 119 -8.21 15.90 6.03
N GLU A 120 -7.09 15.31 5.67
CA GLU A 120 -6.04 14.96 6.61
C GLU A 120 -5.40 16.23 7.20
N GLY A 121 -5.43 16.32 8.50
CA GLY A 121 -4.74 17.34 9.27
C GLY A 121 -3.35 16.89 9.72
N PRO A 122 -2.86 17.38 10.85
CA PRO A 122 -1.57 16.97 11.40
C PRO A 122 -1.48 15.46 11.60
N MET A 123 -0.28 14.91 11.36
CA MET A 123 0.04 13.55 11.75
C MET A 123 -0.02 13.41 13.27
N LYS A 124 -0.75 12.42 13.75
CA LYS A 124 -0.96 12.13 15.17
C LYS A 124 -0.20 10.89 15.63
N GLY A 125 -0.09 9.88 14.76
CA GLY A 125 0.49 8.60 15.12
C GLY A 125 1.12 7.87 13.96
N LEU A 126 1.98 6.92 14.30
CA LEU A 126 2.63 6.01 13.36
C LEU A 126 2.76 4.63 14.01
N ALA A 127 2.16 3.63 13.38
CA ALA A 127 2.38 2.24 13.73
C ALA A 127 2.97 1.46 12.54
N VAL A 128 3.71 0.41 12.84
CA VAL A 128 4.37 -0.42 11.83
C VAL A 128 4.15 -1.89 12.15
N SER A 129 3.72 -2.66 11.16
CA SER A 129 3.82 -4.11 11.20
C SER A 129 4.97 -4.58 10.32
N VAL A 130 5.74 -5.54 10.82
CA VAL A 130 6.95 -6.04 10.16
C VAL A 130 6.89 -7.55 10.04
N LYS A 131 7.06 -8.06 8.83
CA LYS A 131 7.27 -9.49 8.59
C LYS A 131 8.76 -9.81 8.69
N ASP A 132 9.17 -10.43 9.77
CA ASP A 132 10.59 -10.74 10.02
C ASP A 132 10.75 -11.92 10.97
N ARG A 133 10.88 -13.13 10.43
CA ARG A 133 11.04 -14.36 11.23
C ARG A 133 12.34 -14.44 12.00
N GLU A 134 13.33 -13.63 11.65
CA GLU A 134 14.59 -13.57 12.41
C GLU A 134 14.41 -12.83 13.74
N HIS A 135 13.46 -11.88 13.82
CA HIS A 135 13.19 -11.07 14.99
C HIS A 135 11.86 -11.41 15.68
N SER A 136 10.95 -12.08 14.99
CA SER A 136 9.66 -12.53 15.53
C SER A 136 9.38 -13.97 15.09
N PRO A 137 9.39 -14.94 15.99
CA PRO A 137 9.08 -16.34 15.68
C PRO A 137 7.70 -16.53 15.05
N GLU A 138 6.73 -15.68 15.39
CA GLU A 138 5.38 -15.66 14.83
C GLU A 138 5.34 -15.19 13.38
N GLY A 139 6.45 -14.65 12.86
CA GLY A 139 6.60 -14.12 11.52
C GLY A 139 6.27 -12.65 11.39
N TRP A 140 5.33 -12.13 12.17
CA TRP A 140 4.95 -10.72 12.20
C TRP A 140 5.09 -10.12 13.60
N ALA A 141 5.54 -8.88 13.67
CA ALA A 141 5.55 -8.07 14.88
C ALA A 141 4.97 -6.68 14.60
N PHE A 142 4.41 -6.07 15.64
CA PHE A 142 3.71 -4.79 15.56
C PHE A 142 4.38 -3.79 16.50
N TYR A 143 4.51 -2.55 16.05
CA TYR A 143 5.22 -1.49 16.73
C TYR A 143 4.39 -0.21 16.69
N SER A 144 4.29 0.52 17.82
CA SER A 144 3.76 1.87 17.86
C SER A 144 4.87 2.85 18.19
N PHE A 145 4.97 3.92 17.42
CA PHE A 145 5.92 5.01 17.63
C PHE A 145 5.28 6.19 18.35
N ASP A 146 4.05 6.05 18.82
CA ASP A 146 3.32 7.11 19.47
C ASP A 146 3.88 7.37 20.87
N GLU A 147 4.38 8.56 21.11
CA GLU A 147 4.91 9.03 22.39
C GLU A 147 4.30 10.39 22.73
N GLY A 148 3.00 10.37 23.04
CA GLY A 148 2.23 11.59 23.28
C GLY A 148 2.18 12.50 22.05
N ALA A 149 2.70 13.73 22.17
CA ALA A 149 2.69 14.70 21.08
C ALA A 149 3.81 14.50 20.03
N LYS A 150 4.65 13.48 20.18
CA LYS A 150 5.80 13.22 19.31
C LYS A 150 5.85 11.75 18.93
N LEU A 151 6.56 11.48 17.85
CA LEU A 151 6.89 10.10 17.48
C LEU A 151 8.26 9.72 18.05
N ALA A 152 8.32 8.56 18.70
CA ALA A 152 9.57 7.99 19.19
C ALA A 152 10.54 7.68 18.03
N ALA A 153 11.84 7.66 18.30
CA ALA A 153 12.84 7.26 17.33
C ALA A 153 12.91 5.74 17.15
N THR A 154 12.57 4.99 18.20
CA THR A 154 12.53 3.52 18.21
C THR A 154 11.30 3.03 18.96
N ALA A 155 10.85 1.82 18.65
CA ALA A 155 9.72 1.19 19.33
C ALA A 155 10.04 -0.29 19.63
N LYS A 156 9.63 -0.77 20.80
CA LYS A 156 9.63 -2.19 21.11
C LYS A 156 8.43 -2.89 20.48
N ALA A 157 8.59 -4.17 20.16
CA ALA A 157 7.46 -4.96 19.72
C ALA A 157 6.33 -4.95 20.77
N MET A 158 5.12 -4.75 20.29
CA MET A 158 3.93 -4.81 21.14
C MET A 158 3.64 -6.26 21.56
N PRO A 159 3.06 -6.48 22.73
CA PRO A 159 2.62 -7.81 23.13
C PRO A 159 1.71 -8.44 22.07
N THR A 160 1.87 -9.74 21.81
CA THR A 160 1.08 -10.46 20.79
C THR A 160 -0.43 -10.31 20.99
N ALA A 161 -0.90 -10.37 22.24
CA ALA A 161 -2.31 -10.19 22.58
C ALA A 161 -2.92 -8.84 22.16
N MET A 162 -2.10 -7.82 21.92
CA MET A 162 -2.61 -6.50 21.53
C MET A 162 -2.93 -6.39 20.04
N CYS A 163 -2.05 -6.88 19.18
CA CYS A 163 -2.20 -6.72 17.73
C CYS A 163 -2.14 -8.04 16.98
N PHE A 164 -1.10 -8.86 17.25
CA PHE A 164 -0.86 -10.08 16.49
C PHE A 164 -2.04 -11.05 16.54
N ASP A 165 -2.59 -11.33 17.72
CA ASP A 165 -3.68 -12.30 17.87
C ASP A 165 -4.94 -11.88 17.10
N CYS A 166 -5.24 -10.57 17.06
CA CYS A 166 -6.34 -10.04 16.27
C CYS A 166 -6.07 -10.18 14.77
N HIS A 167 -4.87 -9.81 14.31
CA HIS A 167 -4.47 -9.96 12.91
C HIS A 167 -4.46 -11.44 12.49
N ALA A 168 -3.93 -12.33 13.31
CA ALA A 168 -3.92 -13.77 13.05
C ALA A 168 -5.33 -14.35 12.87
N LYS A 169 -6.30 -13.83 13.63
CA LYS A 169 -7.68 -14.34 13.66
C LYS A 169 -8.55 -13.75 12.56
N HIS A 170 -8.35 -12.49 12.18
CA HIS A 170 -9.33 -11.72 11.40
C HIS A 170 -8.79 -11.20 10.06
N ALA A 171 -7.49 -11.26 9.80
CA ALA A 171 -6.93 -10.87 8.52
C ALA A 171 -7.12 -11.97 7.47
N ASP A 172 -7.48 -11.59 6.25
CA ASP A 172 -7.74 -12.55 5.15
C ASP A 172 -6.48 -13.20 4.60
N ASP A 173 -5.31 -12.56 4.75
CA ASP A 173 -4.07 -13.06 4.15
C ASP A 173 -2.84 -12.66 4.96
N ASP A 174 -2.07 -13.66 5.40
CA ASP A 174 -0.75 -13.50 6.02
C ASP A 174 -0.70 -12.38 7.09
N HIS A 175 -1.68 -12.34 7.98
CA HIS A 175 -1.85 -11.32 9.04
C HIS A 175 -2.07 -9.90 8.52
N VAL A 176 -2.39 -9.72 7.22
CA VAL A 176 -2.70 -8.44 6.60
C VAL A 176 -4.19 -8.36 6.28
N PHE A 177 -4.85 -7.29 6.68
CA PHE A 177 -6.26 -7.04 6.39
C PHE A 177 -6.49 -6.65 4.93
N VAL A 178 -6.10 -7.52 3.98
CA VAL A 178 -6.27 -7.28 2.54
C VAL A 178 -7.73 -7.02 2.17
N GLN A 179 -8.68 -7.55 2.93
CA GLN A 179 -10.12 -7.34 2.72
C GLN A 179 -10.53 -5.86 2.80
N PHE A 180 -9.78 -5.03 3.51
CA PHE A 180 -10.05 -3.60 3.63
C PHE A 180 -9.30 -2.74 2.59
N HIS A 181 -8.40 -3.34 1.82
CA HIS A 181 -7.53 -2.63 0.88
C HIS A 181 -7.77 -3.08 -0.56
N PRO A 182 -8.63 -2.36 -1.33
CA PRO A 182 -8.97 -2.74 -2.71
C PRO A 182 -7.75 -2.94 -3.62
N ILE A 183 -6.70 -2.13 -3.43
CA ILE A 183 -5.46 -2.24 -4.20
C ILE A 183 -4.79 -3.61 -3.99
N LEU A 184 -4.69 -4.08 -2.75
CA LEU A 184 -4.11 -5.39 -2.45
C LEU A 184 -4.98 -6.53 -2.98
N ARG A 185 -6.30 -6.44 -2.82
CA ARG A 185 -7.23 -7.46 -3.35
C ARG A 185 -7.16 -7.60 -4.88
N GLN A 186 -7.02 -6.46 -5.58
CA GLN A 186 -6.93 -6.44 -7.03
C GLN A 186 -5.55 -6.89 -7.54
N ALA A 187 -4.49 -6.62 -6.78
CA ALA A 187 -3.13 -7.03 -7.11
C ALA A 187 -2.91 -8.53 -6.95
N ARG A 188 -3.66 -9.19 -6.06
CA ARG A 188 -3.50 -10.63 -5.81
C ARG A 188 -3.68 -11.43 -7.09
N PRO A 189 -2.72 -12.32 -7.46
CA PRO A 189 -2.88 -13.20 -8.62
C PRO A 189 -4.18 -13.99 -8.50
N ARG A 190 -4.95 -14.02 -9.59
CA ARG A 190 -6.14 -14.89 -9.65
C ARG A 190 -5.64 -16.33 -9.73
N SER A 191 -6.16 -17.18 -8.87
CA SER A 191 -5.95 -18.63 -9.03
C SER A 191 -6.44 -19.06 -10.42
N PRO A 192 -5.69 -19.90 -11.13
CA PRO A 192 -6.09 -20.41 -12.44
C PRO A 192 -7.38 -21.21 -12.36
#